data_6238fee6bfb458b2419998aecb5bdc99
#
_entry.id   6238fee6bfb458b2419998aecb5bdc99
#
_cell.length_a   1.000
_cell.length_b   1.000
_cell.length_c   1.000
_cell.angle_alpha   90.00
_cell.angle_beta   90.00
_cell.angle_gamma   90.00
#
_symmetry.space_group_name_H-M   'P 1'
#
loop_
_entity.id
_entity.type
_entity.pdbx_description
1 polymer ?
#
loop_
_entity_poly.entity_id
_entity_poly.type
_entity_poly.pdbx_seq_one_letter_code
_entity_poly.pdbx_strand_id
1 'polypeptide(L)'
;MKKIGVLGTGTMGAGIIQVLAQNGYEVVLRARRQTSVDNGIATVTKNLDKMVKKEKITEDQKNEILSRVHGSTDIEIVKDADLIIEAATENM
;
A
#
# COMPACT_ATOMS: atom_id res chain seq x y z
N MET A 1 9.23 -14.23 -3.25
CA MET A 1 8.14 -13.35 -2.80
C MET A 1 7.62 -12.55 -3.97
N LYS A 2 6.32 -12.45 -4.09
CA LYS A 2 5.74 -11.70 -5.19
C LYS A 2 5.70 -10.20 -4.88
N LYS A 3 5.94 -9.42 -5.91
CA LYS A 3 5.88 -7.98 -5.85
C LYS A 3 4.65 -7.54 -6.61
N ILE A 4 3.79 -6.76 -5.96
CA ILE A 4 2.54 -6.33 -6.55
C ILE A 4 2.53 -4.81 -6.68
N GLY A 5 2.25 -4.35 -7.89
CA GLY A 5 2.14 -2.92 -8.14
C GLY A 5 0.69 -2.50 -8.04
N VAL A 6 0.44 -1.40 -7.33
CA VAL A 6 -0.90 -0.84 -7.22
C VAL A 6 -0.87 0.54 -7.86
N LEU A 7 -1.69 0.74 -8.87
CA LEU A 7 -1.78 2.02 -9.55
C LEU A 7 -2.99 2.79 -9.04
N GLY A 8 -2.76 4.05 -8.73
CA GLY A 8 -3.81 4.90 -8.23
C GLY A 8 -3.86 4.90 -6.72
N THR A 9 -4.61 5.83 -6.19
CA THR A 9 -4.70 6.02 -4.76
C THR A 9 -6.14 6.19 -4.34
N GLY A 10 -6.31 6.50 -3.10
CA GLY A 10 -7.61 6.68 -2.52
C GLY A 10 -7.84 5.61 -1.49
N THR A 11 -9.02 5.63 -0.92
CA THR A 11 -9.35 4.73 0.17
C THR A 11 -9.26 3.26 -0.22
N MET A 12 -9.72 2.95 -1.43
CA MET A 12 -9.69 1.57 -1.89
C MET A 12 -8.27 1.07 -2.12
N GLY A 13 -7.42 1.92 -2.69
CA GLY A 13 -6.04 1.55 -2.91
C GLY A 13 -5.32 1.24 -1.61
N ALA A 14 -5.55 2.05 -0.59
CA ALA A 14 -4.93 1.84 0.71
C ALA A 14 -5.36 0.51 1.33
N GLY A 15 -6.64 0.17 1.20
CA GLY A 15 -7.14 -1.10 1.72
C GLY A 15 -6.50 -2.30 1.04
N ILE A 16 -6.36 -2.22 -0.27
CA ILE A 16 -5.72 -3.30 -1.05
C ILE A 16 -4.27 -3.45 -0.64
N ILE A 17 -3.55 -2.33 -0.52
CA ILE A 17 -2.14 -2.33 -0.14
C ILE A 17 -1.97 -2.99 1.23
N GLN A 18 -2.82 -2.61 2.17
CA GLN A 18 -2.76 -3.14 3.52
C GLN A 18 -2.94 -4.65 3.55
N VAL A 19 -3.97 -5.15 2.86
CA VAL A 19 -4.25 -6.59 2.84
C VAL A 19 -3.10 -7.36 2.21
N LEU A 20 -2.57 -6.87 1.10
CA LEU A 20 -1.48 -7.55 0.42
C LEU A 20 -0.22 -7.57 1.28
N ALA A 21 0.12 -6.45 1.90
CA ALA A 21 1.30 -6.38 2.74
C ALA A 21 1.15 -7.26 3.98
N GLN A 22 -0.05 -7.37 4.52
CA GLN A 22 -0.30 -8.25 5.65
C GLN A 22 -0.11 -9.72 5.28
N ASN A 23 -0.33 -10.05 4.02
CA ASN A 23 -0.17 -11.42 3.54
C ASN A 23 1.24 -11.73 3.06
N GLY A 24 2.18 -10.82 3.29
CA GLY A 24 3.57 -11.08 3.00
C GLY A 24 4.05 -10.65 1.62
N TYR A 25 3.20 -9.98 0.85
CA TYR A 25 3.60 -9.49 -0.46
C TYR A 25 4.30 -8.15 -0.34
N GLU A 26 5.26 -7.92 -1.22
CA GLU A 26 5.86 -6.61 -1.34
C GLU A 26 4.95 -5.79 -2.24
N VAL A 27 4.55 -4.61 -1.77
CA VAL A 27 3.59 -3.78 -2.50
C VAL A 27 4.22 -2.45 -2.87
N VAL A 28 4.06 -2.08 -4.12
CA VAL A 28 4.57 -0.81 -4.63
C VAL A 28 3.39 0.02 -5.08
N LEU A 29 3.22 1.18 -4.47
CA LEU A 29 2.14 2.10 -4.81
C LEU A 29 2.67 3.18 -5.73
N ARG A 30 2.03 3.36 -6.86
CA ARG A 30 2.38 4.42 -7.77
C ARG A 30 1.19 5.34 -7.98
N ALA A 31 1.41 6.64 -7.85
CA ALA A 31 0.40 7.65 -8.12
C ALA A 31 1.04 8.80 -8.87
N ARG A 32 0.22 9.62 -9.49
CA ARG A 32 0.72 10.75 -10.28
C ARG A 32 1.33 11.84 -9.44
N ARG A 33 0.86 12.01 -8.22
CA ARG A 33 1.33 13.07 -7.32
C ARG A 33 1.94 12.48 -6.08
N GLN A 34 3.01 13.11 -5.61
CA GLN A 34 3.65 12.67 -4.39
C GLN A 34 2.69 12.76 -3.18
N THR A 35 1.83 13.79 -3.17
CA THR A 35 0.85 13.92 -2.08
C THR A 35 -0.11 12.73 -2.05
N SER A 36 -0.48 12.21 -3.21
CA SER A 36 -1.34 11.04 -3.28
C SER A 36 -0.64 9.80 -2.74
N VAL A 37 0.64 9.65 -3.08
CA VAL A 37 1.45 8.54 -2.57
C VAL A 37 1.54 8.64 -1.05
N ASP A 38 1.87 9.83 -0.55
CA ASP A 38 2.01 10.04 0.89
C ASP A 38 0.71 9.77 1.63
N ASN A 39 -0.41 10.24 1.08
CA ASN A 39 -1.72 10.02 1.69
C ASN A 39 -2.09 8.54 1.72
N GLY A 40 -1.77 7.82 0.65
CA GLY A 40 -2.04 6.39 0.60
C GLY A 40 -1.27 5.64 1.68
N ILE A 41 0.00 5.92 1.81
CA ILE A 41 0.84 5.28 2.81
C ILE A 41 0.41 5.69 4.22
N ALA A 42 0.06 6.97 4.40
CA ALA A 42 -0.42 7.46 5.70
C ALA A 42 -1.71 6.75 6.11
N THR A 43 -2.60 6.51 5.15
CA THR A 43 -3.85 5.79 5.43
C THR A 43 -3.58 4.36 5.88
N VAL A 44 -2.66 3.68 5.20
CA VAL A 44 -2.27 2.33 5.59
C VAL A 44 -1.70 2.33 6.99
N THR A 45 -0.80 3.27 7.27
CA THR A 45 -0.18 3.40 8.59
C THR A 45 -1.24 3.61 9.67
N LYS A 46 -2.19 4.50 9.41
CA LYS A 46 -3.26 4.80 10.36
C LYS A 46 -4.11 3.57 10.63
N ASN A 47 -4.44 2.81 9.58
CA ASN A 47 -5.23 1.60 9.74
C ASN A 47 -4.49 0.56 10.56
N LEU A 48 -3.18 0.42 10.34
CA LEU A 48 -2.38 -0.52 11.11
C LEU A 48 -2.25 -0.08 12.57
N ASP A 49 -2.16 1.23 12.81
CA ASP A 49 -2.14 1.75 14.18
C ASP A 49 -3.41 1.38 14.93
N LYS A 50 -4.55 1.46 14.25
CA LYS A 50 -5.82 1.07 14.85
C LYS A 50 -5.83 -0.41 15.22
N MET A 51 -5.23 -1.23 14.37
CA MET A 51 -5.16 -2.66 14.64
C MET A 51 -4.27 -2.95 15.84
N VAL A 52 -3.18 -2.21 15.99
CA VAL A 52 -2.31 -2.35 17.16
C VAL A 52 -3.08 -1.95 18.41
N LYS A 53 -3.82 -0.86 18.37
CA LYS A 53 -4.61 -0.41 19.52
C LYS A 53 -5.67 -1.44 19.93
N LYS A 54 -6.20 -2.15 18.96
CA LYS A 54 -7.19 -3.20 19.21
C LYS A 54 -6.54 -4.53 19.51
N GLU A 55 -5.24 -4.57 19.62
CA GLU A 55 -4.45 -5.76 19.89
C GLU A 55 -4.63 -6.88 18.87
N LYS A 56 -4.95 -6.50 17.63
CA LYS A 56 -5.06 -7.47 16.55
C LYS A 56 -3.71 -7.82 15.96
N ILE A 57 -2.76 -6.87 16.02
CA ILE A 57 -1.38 -7.07 15.61
C ILE A 57 -0.48 -6.39 16.61
N THR A 58 0.80 -6.77 16.63
CA THR A 58 1.78 -6.14 17.50
C THR A 58 2.45 -4.97 16.75
N GLU A 59 3.16 -4.15 17.53
CA GLU A 59 3.94 -3.05 16.97
C GLU A 59 4.98 -3.58 15.99
N ASP A 60 5.62 -4.69 16.33
CA ASP A 60 6.61 -5.30 15.45
C ASP A 60 5.98 -5.77 14.15
N GLN A 61 4.79 -6.34 14.22
CA GLN A 61 4.07 -6.78 13.03
C GLN A 61 3.71 -5.59 12.15
N LYS A 62 3.29 -4.49 12.75
CA LYS A 62 3.00 -3.27 12.02
C LYS A 62 4.22 -2.79 11.26
N ASN A 63 5.38 -2.72 11.94
CA ASN A 63 6.61 -2.26 11.31
C ASN A 63 7.02 -3.18 10.16
N GLU A 64 6.85 -4.47 10.34
CA GLU A 64 7.17 -5.44 9.31
C GLU A 64 6.27 -5.26 8.08
N ILE A 65 4.98 -5.06 8.31
CA ILE A 65 4.02 -4.83 7.22
C ILE A 65 4.40 -3.56 6.46
N LEU A 66 4.69 -2.48 7.18
CA LEU A 66 5.04 -1.21 6.55
C LEU A 66 6.35 -1.32 5.76
N SER A 67 7.25 -2.18 6.16
CA SER A 67 8.51 -2.36 5.44
C SER A 67 8.29 -2.96 4.05
N ARG A 68 7.14 -3.58 3.83
CA ARG A 68 6.80 -4.16 2.53
C ARG A 68 6.06 -3.18 1.62
N VAL A 69 5.74 -1.99 2.13
CA VAL A 69 4.99 -0.99 1.37
C VAL A 69 5.93 0.10 0.88
N HIS A 70 5.95 0.30 -0.42
CA HIS A 70 6.80 1.33 -1.04
C HIS A 70 5.94 2.20 -1.93
N GLY A 71 6.32 3.44 -2.12
CA GLY A 71 5.56 4.36 -2.95
C GLY A 71 6.44 5.26 -3.78
N SER A 72 5.94 5.62 -4.96
CA SER A 72 6.66 6.53 -5.84
C SER A 72 5.69 7.13 -6.86
N THR A 73 6.09 8.24 -7.46
CA THR A 73 5.36 8.81 -8.57
C THR A 73 5.90 8.26 -9.90
N ASP A 74 7.02 7.56 -9.87
CA ASP A 74 7.66 7.02 -11.05
C ASP A 74 7.02 5.70 -11.46
N ILE A 75 6.52 5.64 -12.70
CA ILE A 75 5.89 4.43 -13.22
C ILE A 75 6.87 3.26 -13.29
N GLU A 76 8.15 3.55 -13.36
CA GLU A 76 9.18 2.51 -13.42
C GLU A 76 9.16 1.58 -12.22
N ILE A 77 8.69 2.10 -11.10
CA ILE A 77 8.69 1.31 -9.86
C ILE A 77 7.79 0.07 -9.95
N VAL A 78 6.79 0.10 -10.84
CA VAL A 78 5.88 -1.04 -10.98
C VAL A 78 6.26 -1.97 -12.13
N LYS A 79 7.27 -1.63 -12.91
CA LYS A 79 7.66 -2.47 -14.06
C LYS A 79 8.11 -3.85 -13.67
N ASP A 80 8.73 -3.98 -12.52
CA ASP A 80 9.21 -5.28 -12.04
C ASP A 80 8.17 -6.04 -11.25
N ALA A 81 6.98 -5.48 -11.12
CA ALA A 81 5.93 -6.15 -10.35
C ALA A 81 5.44 -7.40 -11.07
N ASP A 82 5.18 -8.44 -10.30
CA ASP A 82 4.64 -9.68 -10.85
C ASP A 82 3.17 -9.53 -11.22
N LEU A 83 2.49 -8.61 -10.55
CA LEU A 83 1.09 -8.35 -10.80
C LEU A 83 0.84 -6.85 -10.59
N ILE A 84 0.04 -6.26 -11.45
CA ILE A 84 -0.33 -4.85 -11.31
C ILE A 84 -1.83 -4.75 -11.10
N ILE A 85 -2.24 -4.07 -10.06
CA ILE A 85 -3.65 -3.86 -9.75
C ILE A 85 -3.95 -2.38 -9.97
N GLU A 86 -4.94 -2.11 -10.78
CA GLU A 86 -5.37 -0.73 -11.01
C GLU A 86 -6.50 -0.42 -10.05
N ALA A 87 -6.20 0.37 -9.03
CA ALA A 87 -7.15 0.71 -7.98
C ALA A 87 -7.78 2.08 -8.17
N ALA A 88 -7.38 2.81 -9.17
CA ALA A 88 -7.94 4.12 -9.45
C ALA A 88 -9.36 3.96 -9.97
N THR A 89 -10.32 4.53 -9.26
CA THR A 89 -11.69 4.50 -9.74
C THR A 89 -11.98 5.82 -10.40
N GLU A 90 -12.55 5.74 -11.43
CA GLU A 90 -12.89 6.93 -11.99
C GLU A 90 -14.19 7.17 -11.82
N ASN A 91 -14.68 7.74 -11.57
CA ASN A 91 -15.84 7.78 -11.42
C ASN A 91 -16.48 8.50 -12.14
N MET A 92 -16.62 8.32 -12.48
CA MET A 92 -17.04 8.84 -13.09
C MET A 92 -17.75 9.26 -13.28
#